data_f5b8627db6fa47bec96db15d3c3d8116
#
_entry.id   f5b8627db6fa47bec96db15d3c3d8116
#
_cell.length_a   1.000
_cell.length_b   1.000
_cell.length_c   1.000
_cell.angle_alpha   90.00
_cell.angle_beta   90.00
_cell.angle_gamma   90.00
#
_symmetry.space_group_name_H-M   'P 1'
#
loop_
_entity.id
_entity.type
_entity.pdbx_description
1 polymer ?
#
loop_
_entity_poly.entity_id
_entity_poly.type
_entity_poly.pdbx_seq_one_letter_code
_entity_poly.pdbx_strand_id
1 'polypeptide(L)' 'MCERGYAILLWYDDSVVGIYTVVRSMERVESVCDSLRKSPDYLTEFNAVSWMPTFIEGE' A
#
# COMPACT_ATOMS: atom_id res chain seq x y z
N MET A 1 -4.27 14.06 -17.33
CA MET A 1 -3.19 14.59 -16.46
C MET A 1 -2.89 13.58 -15.37
N CYS A 2 -1.60 13.38 -15.06
CA CYS A 2 -1.19 12.42 -14.07
C CYS A 2 -0.82 13.13 -12.76
N GLU A 3 -1.23 12.58 -11.65
CA GLU A 3 -0.86 13.04 -10.33
C GLU A 3 0.11 12.05 -9.70
N ARG A 4 0.95 12.55 -8.81
CA ARG A 4 1.81 11.66 -8.03
C ARG A 4 1.02 11.01 -6.92
N GLY A 5 1.28 9.75 -6.72
CA GLY A 5 0.65 8.98 -5.65
C GLY A 5 1.60 7.93 -5.13
N TYR A 6 1.08 7.10 -4.24
CA TYR A 6 1.84 6.03 -3.61
C TYR A 6 1.00 4.78 -3.62
N ALA A 7 1.56 3.71 -4.18
CA ALA A 7 0.90 2.41 -4.18
C ALA A 7 1.29 1.66 -2.91
N ILE A 8 0.32 1.14 -2.22
CA ILE A 8 0.53 0.35 -1.00
C ILE A 8 0.58 -1.12 -1.41
N LEU A 9 1.72 -1.75 -1.17
CA LEU A 9 1.98 -3.11 -1.58
C LEU A 9 1.90 -4.07 -0.41
N LEU A 10 1.28 -5.19 -0.63
CA LEU A 10 1.23 -6.28 0.35
C LEU A 10 2.23 -7.35 -0.06
N TRP A 11 2.99 -7.83 0.91
CA TRP A 11 4.02 -8.83 0.70
C TRP A 11 3.76 -10.04 1.57
N TYR A 12 4.08 -11.20 1.04
CA TYR A 12 4.08 -12.44 1.81
C TYR A 12 5.30 -13.27 1.39
N ASP A 13 6.15 -13.62 2.37
CA ASP A 13 7.38 -14.40 2.14
C ASP A 13 8.25 -13.83 1.02
N ASP A 14 8.53 -12.52 1.11
CA ASP A 14 9.38 -11.80 0.16
C ASP A 14 8.81 -11.68 -1.25
N SER A 15 7.53 -11.96 -1.42
CA SER A 15 6.86 -11.82 -2.70
C SER A 15 5.68 -10.86 -2.58
N VAL A 16 5.50 -10.01 -3.59
CA VAL A 16 4.35 -9.13 -3.65
C VAL A 16 3.11 -9.95 -3.96
N VAL A 17 2.11 -9.90 -3.09
CA VAL A 17 0.85 -10.61 -3.33
C VAL A 17 -0.20 -9.71 -3.96
N GLY A 18 -0.03 -8.40 -3.87
CA GLY A 18 -0.94 -7.49 -4.54
C GLY A 18 -0.74 -6.05 -4.12
N ILE A 19 -1.49 -5.18 -4.79
CA ILE A 19 -1.56 -3.77 -4.46
C ILE A 19 -2.86 -3.56 -3.69
N TYR A 20 -2.76 -3.06 -2.47
CA TYR A 20 -3.93 -2.84 -1.64
C TYR A 20 -4.73 -1.63 -2.12
N THR A 21 -4.05 -0.49 -2.28
CA THR A 21 -4.67 0.74 -2.73
C THR A 21 -3.61 1.72 -3.18
N VAL A 22 -4.04 2.81 -3.80
CA VAL A 22 -3.17 3.93 -4.15
C VAL A 22 -3.68 5.16 -3.43
N VAL A 23 -2.79 5.86 -2.75
CA VAL A 23 -3.12 7.06 -2.00
C VAL A 23 -2.32 8.25 -2.54
N ARG A 24 -2.73 9.47 -2.19
CA ARG A 24 -2.17 10.68 -2.77
C ARG A 24 -1.21 11.44 -1.86
N SER A 25 -1.07 11.03 -0.61
CA SER A 25 -0.20 11.73 0.34
C SER A 25 0.55 10.75 1.22
N MET A 26 1.69 11.17 1.73
CA MET A 26 2.49 10.35 2.64
C MET A 26 1.77 10.13 3.97
N GLU A 27 0.98 11.08 4.42
CA GLU A 27 0.15 10.89 5.63
C GLU A 27 -0.79 9.71 5.46
N ARG A 28 -1.39 9.58 4.29
CA ARG A 28 -2.27 8.46 3.97
C ARG A 28 -1.50 7.15 3.92
N VAL A 29 -0.28 7.19 3.39
CA VAL A 29 0.58 5.99 3.35
C VAL A 29 0.79 5.48 4.77
N GLU A 30 1.19 6.34 5.68
CA GLU A 30 1.45 5.94 7.06
C GLU A 30 0.20 5.41 7.74
N SER A 31 -0.93 6.10 7.55
CA SER A 31 -2.21 5.70 8.11
C SER A 31 -2.66 4.33 7.61
N VAL A 32 -2.58 4.12 6.30
CA VAL A 32 -2.98 2.85 5.68
C VAL A 32 -2.07 1.71 6.13
N CYS A 33 -0.76 1.93 6.12
CA CYS A 33 0.19 0.91 6.55
C CYS A 33 -0.02 0.53 8.02
N ASP A 34 -0.28 1.51 8.88
CA ASP A 34 -0.55 1.24 10.29
C ASP A 34 -1.82 0.42 10.46
N SER A 35 -2.88 0.80 9.73
CA SER A 35 -4.15 0.06 9.75
C SER A 35 -3.98 -1.37 9.28
N LEU A 36 -3.19 -1.58 8.23
CA LEU A 36 -2.95 -2.92 7.70
C LEU A 36 -2.19 -3.80 8.71
N ARG A 37 -1.25 -3.21 9.45
CA ARG A 37 -0.52 -3.96 10.47
C ARG A 37 -1.40 -4.34 11.66
N LYS A 38 -2.52 -3.66 11.85
CA LYS A 38 -3.50 -3.97 12.88
C LYS A 38 -4.63 -4.85 12.37
N SER A 39 -4.63 -5.16 11.09
CA SER A 39 -5.66 -6.00 10.48
C SER A 39 -5.53 -7.44 10.94
N PRO A 40 -6.64 -8.17 11.12
CA PRO A 40 -6.59 -9.61 11.42
C PRO A 40 -5.95 -10.42 10.30
N ASP A 41 -5.86 -9.87 9.09
CA ASP A 41 -5.21 -10.54 7.96
C ASP A 41 -3.70 -10.41 7.99
N TYR A 42 -3.15 -9.56 8.85
CA TYR A 42 -1.71 -9.40 8.99
C TYR A 42 -1.11 -10.71 9.53
N LEU A 43 -0.03 -11.15 8.91
CA LEU A 43 0.66 -12.41 9.16
C LEU A 43 -0.05 -13.65 8.63
N THR A 44 -1.28 -13.52 8.13
CA THR A 44 -2.00 -14.64 7.50
C THR A 44 -2.08 -14.49 5.99
N GLU A 45 -2.52 -13.33 5.52
CA GLU A 45 -2.63 -13.05 4.08
C GLU A 45 -1.43 -12.26 3.56
N PHE A 46 -0.78 -11.51 4.42
CA PHE A 46 0.43 -10.77 4.09
C PHE A 46 1.24 -10.59 5.39
N ASN A 47 2.55 -10.53 5.28
CA ASN A 47 3.40 -10.38 6.47
C ASN A 47 4.30 -9.14 6.40
N ALA A 48 4.20 -8.37 5.33
CA ALA A 48 4.89 -7.10 5.22
C ALA A 48 4.10 -6.15 4.35
N VAL A 49 4.26 -4.87 4.62
CA VAL A 49 3.58 -3.80 3.88
C VAL A 49 4.63 -2.79 3.48
N SER A 50 4.59 -2.36 2.24
CA SER A 50 5.48 -1.32 1.77
C SER A 50 4.72 -0.37 0.85
N TRP A 51 5.43 0.63 0.34
CA TRP A 51 4.84 1.57 -0.60
C TRP A 51 5.87 1.91 -1.67
N MET A 52 5.38 2.35 -2.82
CA MET A 52 6.24 2.85 -3.88
C MET A 52 5.57 4.05 -4.55
N PRO A 53 6.38 5.00 -5.05
CA PRO A 53 5.81 6.12 -5.81
C PRO A 53 5.21 5.60 -7.10
N THR A 54 4.10 6.21 -7.48
CA THR A 54 3.43 5.87 -8.73
C THR A 54 2.71 7.11 -9.25
N PHE A 55 2.12 6.98 -10.43
CA PHE A 55 1.31 8.04 -11.01
C PHE A 55 -0.14 7.61 -11.04
N ILE A 56 -1.02 8.53 -10.69
CA ILE A 56 -2.47 8.32 -10.75
C ILE A 56 -2.96 9.07 -11.97
N GLU A 57 -3.59 8.36 -12.91
CA GLU A 57 -4.22 9.01 -14.04
C GLU A 57 -5.44 9.80 -13.55
N GLY A 58 -5.40 11.11 -13.79
CA GLY A 58 -6.52 11.97 -13.49
C GLY A 58 -7.46 12.09 -14.70
N GLU A 59 -8.67 12.40 -14.41
CA GLU A 59 -9.67 12.61 -15.43
C GLU A 59 -9.86 14.08 -15.79
#